data_6de68de16c7e4c097e562ca89b7a3e8b
#
_entry.id   6de68de16c7e4c097e562ca89b7a3e8b
#
_cell.length_a   1.000
_cell.length_b   1.000
_cell.length_c   1.000
_cell.angle_alpha   90.00
_cell.angle_beta   90.00
_cell.angle_gamma   90.00
#
_symmetry.space_group_name_H-M   'P 1'
#
loop_
_entity.id
_entity.type
_entity.pdbx_description
1 polymer ?
#
loop_
_entity_poly.entity_id
_entity_poly.type
_entity_poly.pdbx_seq_one_letter_code
_entity_poly.pdbx_strand_id
1 'polypeptide(L)'
;LMASLPMTGGPLLAHDVKLAKRSSTKTSANAANTMPLLGDWKGSGTRAGHLLPTPILSLFSRRGQITHIDPFANPHGNYNGIVTGSSGSGKSVMLNSLALGTLCSNGRVWVIDIGRSYEKLCHCVNGQWIELSDTPRPDGKIDCLNPLSVTKNIEADMDLVLPLIAQMASSNEQLDDLMLSHLQIHIRHIWYEAKALNKVPTITDLTRSLLHNGRLGGAHPRLNDPEWEAYYASLTTEEQKTLNDPRLVDLGVKLMPYAQGGAYVSFFEGEANIDFDNHFIVLELEQLNTKKSLQAVVLMLLMYLIDVEMRRGERSQPKLVIIDEAWDLMVRGHSSKFIE
;
A
#
# COMPACT_ATOMS: atom_id res chain seq x y z
N LEU A 1 13.91 -49.71 1.31
CA LEU A 1 14.14 -50.80 0.33
C LEU A 1 13.02 -50.90 -0.73
N MET A 2 11.95 -50.11 -0.63
CA MET A 2 10.93 -49.96 -1.69
C MET A 2 11.31 -48.92 -2.77
N ALA A 3 12.45 -48.28 -2.63
CA ALA A 3 12.86 -47.21 -3.56
C ALA A 3 13.34 -47.70 -4.94
N SER A 4 13.38 -49.00 -5.17
CA SER A 4 13.84 -49.59 -6.45
C SER A 4 12.75 -50.26 -7.27
N LEU A 5 11.48 -50.17 -6.85
CA LEU A 5 10.37 -50.62 -7.68
C LEU A 5 9.97 -49.47 -8.61
N PRO A 6 10.08 -49.63 -9.93
CA PRO A 6 9.53 -48.64 -10.84
C PRO A 6 8.03 -48.57 -10.57
N MET A 7 7.59 -47.37 -10.14
CA MET A 7 6.18 -47.03 -10.06
C MET A 7 5.66 -46.92 -11.51
N THR A 8 5.49 -48.01 -12.17
CA THR A 8 4.68 -48.03 -13.39
C THR A 8 3.26 -47.70 -12.96
N GLY A 9 2.63 -46.69 -13.54
CA GLY A 9 1.37 -46.07 -13.11
C GLY A 9 0.12 -46.98 -13.17
N GLY A 10 0.27 -48.26 -12.85
CA GLY A 10 -0.80 -49.22 -12.70
C GLY A 10 -0.88 -49.81 -11.29
N PRO A 11 -2.00 -50.37 -10.88
CA PRO A 11 -2.10 -51.02 -9.59
C PRO A 11 -1.06 -52.16 -9.52
N LEU A 12 -0.20 -52.13 -8.52
CA LEU A 12 0.73 -53.22 -8.21
C LEU A 12 -0.06 -54.51 -8.06
N LEU A 13 -0.03 -55.37 -9.08
CA LEU A 13 -0.66 -56.65 -9.02
C LEU A 13 0.11 -57.51 -8.00
N ALA A 14 -0.60 -58.31 -7.21
CA ALA A 14 -0.01 -59.23 -6.22
C ALA A 14 1.10 -60.13 -6.80
N HIS A 15 1.08 -60.33 -8.09
CA HIS A 15 2.08 -61.02 -8.89
C HIS A 15 3.43 -60.30 -8.92
N ASP A 16 3.45 -58.95 -9.06
CA ASP A 16 4.68 -58.17 -9.17
C ASP A 16 5.44 -58.12 -7.84
N VAL A 17 4.71 -58.17 -6.72
CA VAL A 17 5.28 -58.22 -5.37
C VAL A 17 6.04 -59.54 -5.13
N LYS A 18 5.57 -60.65 -5.71
CA LYS A 18 6.26 -61.97 -5.64
C LYS A 18 7.57 -62.01 -6.45
N LEU A 19 7.63 -61.30 -7.56
CA LEU A 19 8.83 -61.20 -8.39
C LEU A 19 9.96 -60.40 -7.73
N ALA A 20 9.65 -59.53 -6.81
CA ALA A 20 10.63 -58.67 -6.12
C ALA A 20 11.54 -59.46 -5.13
N LYS A 21 11.32 -60.76 -4.86
CA LYS A 21 12.11 -61.67 -3.98
C LYS A 21 12.52 -61.10 -2.60
N ARG A 22 11.93 -59.99 -2.17
CA ARG A 22 12.21 -59.27 -0.93
C ARG A 22 10.94 -58.96 -0.16
N SER A 23 10.04 -59.95 -0.05
CA SER A 23 8.85 -59.77 0.77
C SER A 23 9.21 -60.00 2.24
N SER A 24 8.80 -59.09 3.10
CA SER A 24 8.83 -59.24 4.55
C SER A 24 7.44 -59.04 5.12
N THR A 25 7.06 -59.91 6.05
CA THR A 25 5.80 -59.76 6.76
C THR A 25 5.86 -58.52 7.65
N LYS A 26 4.95 -57.62 7.48
CA LYS A 26 4.81 -56.39 8.27
C LYS A 26 3.45 -56.38 8.93
N THR A 27 3.34 -55.84 10.15
CA THR A 27 2.04 -55.56 10.76
C THR A 27 1.35 -54.44 10.00
N SER A 28 0.02 -54.34 10.06
CA SER A 28 -0.74 -53.24 9.45
C SER A 28 -0.29 -51.88 9.98
N ALA A 29 0.09 -51.79 11.25
CA ALA A 29 0.65 -50.58 11.84
C ALA A 29 2.00 -50.20 11.23
N ASN A 30 2.90 -51.18 11.01
CA ASN A 30 4.18 -50.92 10.35
C ASN A 30 3.99 -50.56 8.88
N ALA A 31 3.03 -51.16 8.19
CA ALA A 31 2.69 -50.82 6.81
C ALA A 31 2.15 -49.37 6.74
N ALA A 32 1.24 -48.99 7.63
CA ALA A 32 0.71 -47.63 7.70
C ALA A 32 1.80 -46.58 7.97
N ASN A 33 2.74 -46.87 8.89
CA ASN A 33 3.84 -45.94 9.21
C ASN A 33 4.93 -45.87 8.13
N THR A 34 5.02 -46.85 7.24
CA THR A 34 5.99 -46.89 6.14
C THR A 34 5.39 -46.49 4.80
N MET A 35 4.07 -46.39 4.71
CA MET A 35 3.40 -45.90 3.51
C MET A 35 3.66 -44.39 3.34
N PRO A 36 4.13 -43.95 2.18
CA PRO A 36 4.30 -42.52 1.88
C PRO A 36 2.95 -41.86 1.56
N LEU A 37 2.04 -41.89 2.55
CA LEU A 37 0.70 -41.31 2.43
C LEU A 37 0.74 -39.76 2.42
N LEU A 38 1.81 -39.16 2.95
CA LEU A 38 2.05 -37.74 3.00
C LEU A 38 3.25 -37.41 2.12
N GLY A 39 3.01 -36.94 0.94
CA GLY A 39 4.03 -36.34 0.09
C GLY A 39 4.24 -34.87 0.46
N ASP A 40 5.44 -34.34 0.24
CA ASP A 40 5.67 -32.92 0.31
C ASP A 40 4.85 -32.22 -0.79
N TRP A 41 4.43 -30.98 -0.50
CA TRP A 41 3.78 -30.17 -1.50
C TRP A 41 4.72 -29.94 -2.70
N LYS A 42 4.21 -30.14 -3.91
CA LYS A 42 5.03 -30.10 -5.14
C LYS A 42 5.34 -28.68 -5.63
N GLY A 43 4.80 -27.67 -4.98
CA GLY A 43 4.95 -26.28 -5.38
C GLY A 43 3.72 -25.74 -6.11
N SER A 44 3.84 -24.49 -6.55
CA SER A 44 2.80 -23.79 -7.30
C SER A 44 2.65 -24.39 -8.71
N GLY A 45 1.44 -24.31 -9.23
CA GLY A 45 1.14 -24.65 -10.62
C GLY A 45 1.68 -23.62 -11.61
N THR A 46 1.15 -23.67 -12.82
CA THR A 46 1.46 -22.73 -13.89
C THR A 46 0.50 -21.54 -13.82
N ARG A 47 0.99 -20.32 -14.02
CA ARG A 47 0.15 -19.11 -14.14
C ARG A 47 -0.81 -19.23 -15.32
N ALA A 48 -1.97 -18.60 -15.22
CA ALA A 48 -2.89 -18.49 -16.34
C ALA A 48 -2.20 -17.83 -17.54
N GLY A 49 -2.32 -18.44 -18.73
CA GLY A 49 -1.69 -17.97 -19.95
C GLY A 49 -0.20 -18.35 -20.15
N HIS A 50 0.43 -19.05 -19.20
CA HIS A 50 1.79 -19.54 -19.31
C HIS A 50 1.81 -21.04 -19.62
N LEU A 51 2.75 -21.47 -20.47
CA LEU A 51 2.92 -22.89 -20.83
C LEU A 51 3.73 -23.67 -19.78
N LEU A 52 4.61 -22.99 -19.06
CA LEU A 52 5.52 -23.57 -18.08
C LEU A 52 5.42 -22.83 -16.74
N PRO A 53 5.68 -23.50 -15.61
CA PRO A 53 5.82 -22.86 -14.32
C PRO A 53 6.94 -21.82 -14.36
N THR A 54 6.69 -20.64 -13.77
CA THR A 54 7.69 -19.58 -13.63
C THR A 54 7.97 -19.43 -12.14
N PRO A 55 8.96 -20.14 -11.58
CA PRO A 55 9.22 -20.07 -10.14
C PRO A 55 9.77 -18.70 -9.78
N ILE A 56 9.10 -18.04 -8.84
CA ILE A 56 9.57 -16.81 -8.20
C ILE A 56 10.55 -17.14 -7.07
N LEU A 57 10.24 -18.18 -6.30
CA LEU A 57 11.03 -18.60 -5.17
C LEU A 57 11.22 -20.12 -5.21
N SER A 58 12.44 -20.59 -4.94
CA SER A 58 12.75 -22.00 -4.84
C SER A 58 13.24 -22.31 -3.43
N LEU A 59 12.56 -23.21 -2.74
CA LEU A 59 12.85 -23.58 -1.37
C LEU A 59 13.14 -25.09 -1.27
N PHE A 60 13.93 -25.48 -0.28
CA PHE A 60 14.16 -26.87 0.06
C PHE A 60 13.21 -27.30 1.17
N SER A 61 12.48 -28.39 0.91
CA SER A 61 11.69 -29.03 1.95
C SER A 61 12.58 -29.74 2.98
N ARG A 62 12.02 -30.08 4.13
CA ARG A 62 12.75 -30.84 5.16
C ARG A 62 13.27 -32.21 4.68
N ARG A 63 12.72 -32.72 3.60
CA ARG A 63 13.13 -34.00 2.97
C ARG A 63 14.11 -33.80 1.82
N GLY A 64 14.60 -32.59 1.60
CA GLY A 64 15.56 -32.27 0.54
C GLY A 64 14.93 -32.07 -0.85
N GLN A 65 13.60 -32.10 -0.97
CA GLN A 65 12.92 -31.83 -2.24
C GLN A 65 12.95 -30.32 -2.52
N ILE A 66 13.25 -29.93 -3.74
CA ILE A 66 13.10 -28.56 -4.21
C ILE A 66 11.61 -28.29 -4.49
N THR A 67 11.08 -27.24 -3.90
CA THR A 67 9.72 -26.78 -4.08
C THR A 67 9.74 -25.40 -4.70
N HIS A 68 9.06 -25.25 -5.82
CA HIS A 68 8.96 -23.97 -6.53
C HIS A 68 7.68 -23.24 -6.12
N ILE A 69 7.81 -22.00 -5.74
CA ILE A 69 6.71 -21.15 -5.31
C ILE A 69 6.55 -20.01 -6.29
N ASP A 70 5.33 -19.84 -6.77
CA ASP A 70 4.90 -18.70 -7.54
C ASP A 70 3.62 -18.13 -6.90
N PRO A 71 3.69 -17.01 -6.16
CA PRO A 71 2.54 -16.38 -5.53
C PRO A 71 1.44 -16.00 -6.53
N PHE A 72 1.82 -15.74 -7.80
CA PHE A 72 0.89 -15.33 -8.85
C PHE A 72 0.23 -16.50 -9.58
N ALA A 73 0.55 -17.75 -9.24
CA ALA A 73 -0.05 -18.95 -9.80
C ALA A 73 -1.24 -19.46 -8.99
N ASN A 74 -1.95 -18.59 -8.26
CA ASN A 74 -3.12 -18.97 -7.49
C ASN A 74 -4.39 -18.98 -8.38
N PRO A 75 -5.02 -20.15 -8.58
CA PRO A 75 -6.22 -20.28 -9.42
C PRO A 75 -7.44 -19.55 -8.83
N HIS A 76 -7.44 -19.24 -7.54
CA HIS A 76 -8.54 -18.54 -6.85
C HIS A 76 -8.43 -17.01 -6.95
N GLY A 77 -7.37 -16.47 -7.56
CA GLY A 77 -7.21 -15.04 -7.83
C GLY A 77 -6.88 -14.18 -6.60
N ASN A 78 -6.66 -14.78 -5.43
CA ASN A 78 -6.20 -14.04 -4.25
C ASN A 78 -4.68 -14.16 -4.15
N TYR A 79 -4.00 -13.01 -4.23
CA TYR A 79 -2.53 -12.92 -4.22
C TYR A 79 -1.99 -12.27 -2.94
N ASN A 80 -2.86 -11.97 -1.98
CA ASN A 80 -2.44 -11.40 -0.69
C ASN A 80 -1.83 -12.49 0.19
N GLY A 81 -0.76 -12.14 0.91
CA GLY A 81 -0.05 -13.04 1.80
C GLY A 81 0.45 -12.33 3.05
N ILE A 82 0.58 -13.08 4.13
CA ILE A 82 1.15 -12.61 5.38
C ILE A 82 2.36 -13.47 5.71
N VAL A 83 3.49 -12.81 6.02
CA VAL A 83 4.71 -13.46 6.48
C VAL A 83 4.95 -13.13 7.94
N THR A 84 4.89 -14.14 8.79
CA THR A 84 5.09 -13.98 10.24
C THR A 84 6.31 -14.76 10.72
N GLY A 85 6.97 -14.25 11.74
CA GLY A 85 8.13 -14.90 12.35
C GLY A 85 8.76 -14.02 13.42
N SER A 86 9.49 -14.62 14.35
CA SER A 86 10.26 -13.88 15.37
C SER A 86 11.39 -13.06 14.74
N SER A 87 11.91 -12.08 15.47
CA SER A 87 13.09 -11.34 15.05
C SER A 87 14.25 -12.31 14.75
N GLY A 88 15.00 -12.08 13.68
CA GLY A 88 16.10 -12.95 13.26
C GLY A 88 15.68 -14.28 12.59
N SER A 89 14.39 -14.56 12.40
CA SER A 89 13.91 -15.82 11.78
C SER A 89 14.12 -15.90 10.27
N GLY A 90 14.60 -14.82 9.64
CA GLY A 90 14.85 -14.76 8.20
C GLY A 90 13.71 -14.18 7.36
N LYS A 91 12.70 -13.50 7.96
CA LYS A 91 11.58 -12.87 7.23
C LYS A 91 12.08 -11.96 6.10
N SER A 92 12.92 -10.97 6.42
CA SER A 92 13.43 -10.00 5.44
C SER A 92 14.30 -10.68 4.37
N VAL A 93 15.04 -11.75 4.71
CA VAL A 93 15.79 -12.54 3.71
C VAL A 93 14.87 -13.23 2.72
N MET A 94 13.79 -13.84 3.22
CA MET A 94 12.77 -14.48 2.38
C MET A 94 12.07 -13.45 1.49
N LEU A 95 11.66 -12.31 2.05
CA LEU A 95 11.00 -11.24 1.30
C LEU A 95 11.92 -10.60 0.25
N ASN A 96 13.20 -10.38 0.57
CA ASN A 96 14.21 -9.94 -0.41
C ASN A 96 14.37 -10.96 -1.56
N SER A 97 14.35 -12.28 -1.23
CA SER A 97 14.42 -13.32 -2.26
C SER A 97 13.15 -13.34 -3.14
N LEU A 98 11.98 -13.10 -2.54
CA LEU A 98 10.72 -12.99 -3.26
C LEU A 98 10.71 -11.76 -4.17
N ALA A 99 11.18 -10.61 -3.69
CA ALA A 99 11.34 -9.38 -4.47
C ALA A 99 12.26 -9.62 -5.67
N LEU A 100 13.44 -10.18 -5.44
CA LEU A 100 14.40 -10.49 -6.51
C LEU A 100 13.81 -11.47 -7.54
N GLY A 101 13.15 -12.54 -7.12
CA GLY A 101 12.51 -13.50 -8.02
C GLY A 101 11.38 -12.86 -8.85
N THR A 102 10.63 -11.92 -8.25
CA THR A 102 9.60 -11.15 -8.97
C THR A 102 10.22 -10.26 -10.04
N LEU A 103 11.31 -9.55 -9.73
CA LEU A 103 12.06 -8.74 -10.68
C LEU A 103 12.63 -9.60 -11.82
N CYS A 104 13.21 -10.78 -11.51
CA CYS A 104 13.71 -11.72 -12.52
C CYS A 104 12.61 -12.24 -13.45
N SER A 105 11.35 -12.20 -13.02
CA SER A 105 10.18 -12.54 -13.83
C SER A 105 9.58 -11.34 -14.58
N ASN A 106 10.34 -10.27 -14.78
CA ASN A 106 9.91 -9.01 -15.38
C ASN A 106 8.75 -8.34 -14.61
N GLY A 107 8.70 -8.55 -13.29
CA GLY A 107 7.73 -7.91 -12.41
C GLY A 107 8.17 -6.53 -11.94
N ARG A 108 7.25 -5.82 -11.28
CA ARG A 108 7.53 -4.57 -10.54
C ARG A 108 7.35 -4.82 -9.05
N VAL A 109 8.20 -4.21 -8.25
CA VAL A 109 8.18 -4.40 -6.81
C VAL A 109 8.26 -3.05 -6.11
N TRP A 110 7.34 -2.81 -5.19
CA TRP A 110 7.35 -1.69 -4.27
C TRP A 110 7.53 -2.23 -2.86
N VAL A 111 8.43 -1.63 -2.12
CA VAL A 111 8.69 -1.99 -0.72
C VAL A 111 8.48 -0.76 0.15
N ILE A 112 7.70 -0.90 1.19
CA ILE A 112 7.60 0.05 2.29
C ILE A 112 8.32 -0.58 3.47
N ASP A 113 9.42 0.03 3.89
CA ASP A 113 10.34 -0.50 4.91
C ASP A 113 10.56 0.49 6.06
N ILE A 114 10.89 -0.06 7.23
CA ILE A 114 11.37 0.68 8.39
C ILE A 114 12.60 -0.07 8.91
N GLY A 115 13.80 0.45 8.66
CA GLY A 115 15.04 -0.14 9.17
C GLY A 115 16.00 -0.66 8.10
N ARG A 116 15.90 -0.18 6.87
CA ARG A 116 16.87 -0.36 5.77
C ARG A 116 17.15 -1.81 5.37
N SER A 117 16.17 -2.70 5.55
CA SER A 117 16.33 -4.14 5.26
C SER A 117 16.50 -4.43 3.77
N TYR A 118 16.08 -3.53 2.89
CA TYR A 118 16.11 -3.70 1.43
C TYR A 118 17.12 -2.82 0.71
N GLU A 119 17.88 -1.99 1.44
CA GLU A 119 18.85 -1.04 0.87
C GLU A 119 19.90 -1.74 -0.02
N LYS A 120 20.49 -2.83 0.46
CA LYS A 120 21.50 -3.58 -0.29
C LYS A 120 20.95 -4.17 -1.59
N LEU A 121 19.75 -4.76 -1.53
CA LEU A 121 19.09 -5.30 -2.72
C LEU A 121 18.80 -4.17 -3.70
N CYS A 122 18.27 -3.03 -3.22
CA CYS A 122 17.96 -1.87 -4.04
C CYS A 122 19.16 -1.41 -4.85
N HIS A 123 20.32 -1.26 -4.21
CA HIS A 123 21.56 -0.91 -4.91
C HIS A 123 22.03 -1.99 -5.89
N CYS A 124 21.91 -3.27 -5.53
CA CYS A 124 22.35 -4.37 -6.39
C CYS A 124 21.58 -4.47 -7.71
N VAL A 125 20.27 -4.15 -7.69
CA VAL A 125 19.40 -4.24 -8.87
C VAL A 125 19.19 -2.89 -9.57
N ASN A 126 19.95 -1.87 -9.17
CA ASN A 126 19.81 -0.48 -9.65
C ASN A 126 18.37 0.04 -9.44
N GLY A 127 17.78 -0.28 -8.30
CA GLY A 127 16.47 0.18 -7.88
C GLY A 127 16.49 1.63 -7.42
N GLN A 128 15.32 2.16 -7.18
CA GLN A 128 15.12 3.51 -6.67
C GLN A 128 14.94 3.47 -5.15
N TRP A 129 15.82 4.13 -4.43
CA TRP A 129 15.75 4.31 -2.98
C TRP A 129 15.19 5.68 -2.67
N ILE A 130 14.09 5.74 -1.95
CA ILE A 130 13.40 6.97 -1.53
C ILE A 130 13.34 6.96 -0.01
N GLU A 131 14.15 7.79 0.61
CA GLU A 131 14.14 8.00 2.06
C GLU A 131 13.35 9.26 2.38
N LEU A 132 12.14 9.08 2.91
CA LEU A 132 11.25 10.19 3.22
C LEU A 132 11.71 10.93 4.48
N SER A 133 12.13 12.17 4.28
CA SER A 133 12.70 13.04 5.31
C SER A 133 12.20 14.48 5.17
N ASP A 134 12.16 15.21 6.28
CA ASP A 134 11.93 16.65 6.29
C ASP A 134 13.18 17.49 5.94
N THR A 135 14.31 16.81 5.74
CA THR A 135 15.56 17.43 5.31
C THR A 135 15.67 17.42 3.77
N PRO A 136 16.18 18.50 3.15
CA PRO A 136 16.39 18.52 1.72
C PRO A 136 17.35 17.41 1.26
N ARG A 137 17.05 16.83 0.11
CA ARG A 137 17.95 15.91 -0.59
C ARG A 137 19.26 16.63 -1.00
N PRO A 138 20.29 15.90 -1.42
CA PRO A 138 21.53 16.49 -1.94
C PRO A 138 21.33 17.45 -3.13
N ASP A 139 20.24 17.27 -3.88
CA ASP A 139 19.83 18.15 -4.98
C ASP A 139 19.06 19.44 -4.50
N GLY A 140 18.92 19.59 -3.20
CA GLY A 140 18.24 20.74 -2.56
C GLY A 140 16.71 20.65 -2.58
N LYS A 141 16.13 19.56 -3.11
CA LYS A 141 14.68 19.35 -3.15
C LYS A 141 14.21 18.61 -1.90
N ILE A 142 13.01 18.91 -1.46
CA ILE A 142 12.29 18.16 -0.43
C ILE A 142 11.28 17.25 -1.13
N ASP A 143 11.07 16.05 -0.57
CA ASP A 143 10.06 15.13 -1.06
C ASP A 143 8.67 15.69 -0.85
N CYS A 144 7.95 15.95 -1.94
CA CYS A 144 6.57 16.41 -1.92
C CYS A 144 5.63 15.28 -2.32
N LEU A 145 4.63 15.05 -1.48
CA LEU A 145 3.65 13.97 -1.58
C LEU A 145 2.22 14.52 -1.74
N ASN A 146 2.05 15.72 -2.28
CA ASN A 146 0.73 16.35 -2.40
C ASN A 146 -0.27 15.47 -3.17
N PRO A 147 -1.30 14.89 -2.50
CA PRO A 147 -2.25 13.99 -3.13
C PRO A 147 -3.11 14.66 -4.20
N LEU A 148 -3.36 15.96 -4.04
CA LEU A 148 -4.19 16.72 -4.96
C LEU A 148 -3.50 17.02 -6.29
N SER A 149 -2.16 17.03 -6.31
CA SER A 149 -1.38 17.25 -7.52
C SER A 149 -1.31 16.01 -8.42
N VAL A 150 -1.39 14.81 -7.84
CA VAL A 150 -1.36 13.53 -8.57
C VAL A 150 -2.71 13.20 -9.21
N THR A 151 -3.78 13.74 -8.64
CA THR A 151 -5.16 13.52 -9.07
C THR A 151 -5.41 14.14 -10.44
N LYS A 152 -5.76 13.31 -11.43
CA LYS A 152 -6.12 13.77 -12.78
C LYS A 152 -7.60 14.06 -12.95
N ASN A 153 -8.43 13.31 -12.25
CA ASN A 153 -9.88 13.46 -12.23
C ASN A 153 -10.39 13.30 -10.81
N ILE A 154 -10.72 14.42 -10.19
CA ILE A 154 -11.13 14.44 -8.79
C ILE A 154 -12.40 13.61 -8.51
N GLU A 155 -13.32 13.50 -9.48
CA GLU A 155 -14.54 12.71 -9.30
C GLU A 155 -14.26 11.20 -9.28
N ALA A 156 -13.30 10.74 -10.08
CA ALA A 156 -12.90 9.34 -10.10
C ALA A 156 -12.00 8.95 -8.92
N ASP A 157 -11.19 9.92 -8.45
CA ASP A 157 -10.19 9.68 -7.41
C ASP A 157 -10.68 10.09 -6.00
N MET A 158 -11.92 10.59 -5.87
CA MET A 158 -12.46 11.10 -4.60
C MET A 158 -12.49 10.03 -3.51
N ASP A 159 -12.84 8.80 -3.87
CA ASP A 159 -12.91 7.67 -2.92
C ASP A 159 -11.53 7.31 -2.30
N LEU A 160 -10.45 7.79 -2.91
CA LEU A 160 -9.09 7.60 -2.44
C LEU A 160 -8.55 8.86 -1.74
N VAL A 161 -8.83 10.04 -2.28
CA VAL A 161 -8.35 11.32 -1.74
C VAL A 161 -9.06 11.71 -0.45
N LEU A 162 -10.39 11.50 -0.37
CA LEU A 162 -11.18 11.88 0.79
C LEU A 162 -10.76 11.16 2.08
N PRO A 163 -10.58 9.82 2.11
CA PRO A 163 -10.10 9.12 3.30
C PRO A 163 -8.71 9.57 3.74
N LEU A 164 -7.83 9.90 2.79
CA LEU A 164 -6.49 10.40 3.08
C LEU A 164 -6.54 11.75 3.80
N ILE A 165 -7.32 12.70 3.28
CA ILE A 165 -7.48 14.02 3.91
C ILE A 165 -8.23 13.89 5.25
N ALA A 166 -9.19 12.99 5.35
CA ALA A 166 -9.85 12.67 6.60
C ALA A 166 -8.85 12.14 7.66
N GLN A 167 -7.91 11.28 7.26
CA GLN A 167 -6.83 10.80 8.13
C GLN A 167 -5.89 11.94 8.59
N MET A 168 -5.62 12.91 7.70
CA MET A 168 -4.85 14.12 8.07
C MET A 168 -5.60 14.96 9.11
N ALA A 169 -6.92 15.12 8.95
CA ALA A 169 -7.75 15.89 9.87
C ALA A 169 -7.99 15.17 11.20
N SER A 170 -8.01 13.82 11.22
CA SER A 170 -8.23 13.05 12.45
C SER A 170 -7.52 11.71 12.39
N SER A 171 -6.39 11.60 13.10
CA SER A 171 -5.58 10.37 13.11
C SER A 171 -6.17 9.26 13.98
N ASN A 172 -7.04 9.58 14.95
CA ASN A 172 -7.49 8.63 15.98
C ASN A 172 -9.01 8.40 15.97
N GLU A 173 -9.79 9.28 15.36
CA GLU A 173 -11.25 9.23 15.37
C GLU A 173 -11.79 9.28 13.95
N GLN A 174 -12.87 8.56 13.69
CA GLN A 174 -13.59 8.67 12.43
C GLN A 174 -14.34 10.01 12.41
N LEU A 175 -14.21 10.75 11.32
CA LEU A 175 -15.04 11.92 11.07
C LEU A 175 -16.48 11.46 10.82
N ASP A 176 -17.44 12.26 11.25
CA ASP A 176 -18.85 12.01 10.96
C ASP A 176 -19.17 12.22 9.46
N ASP A 177 -20.27 11.66 8.99
CA ASP A 177 -20.67 11.72 7.58
C ASP A 177 -20.85 13.17 7.10
N LEU A 178 -21.23 14.07 7.98
CA LEU A 178 -21.42 15.48 7.64
C LEU A 178 -20.07 16.16 7.43
N MET A 179 -19.08 15.91 8.30
CA MET A 179 -17.72 16.42 8.13
C MET A 179 -17.06 15.86 6.87
N LEU A 180 -17.28 14.58 6.54
CA LEU A 180 -16.81 13.99 5.29
C LEU A 180 -17.45 14.65 4.07
N SER A 181 -18.75 14.94 4.14
CA SER A 181 -19.47 15.66 3.07
C SER A 181 -18.92 17.06 2.87
N HIS A 182 -18.63 17.79 3.94
CA HIS A 182 -18.01 19.12 3.87
C HIS A 182 -16.59 19.04 3.25
N LEU A 183 -15.75 18.10 3.68
CA LEU A 183 -14.44 17.89 3.07
C LEU A 183 -14.55 17.63 1.57
N GLN A 184 -15.46 16.76 1.16
CA GLN A 184 -15.68 16.41 -0.24
C GLN A 184 -16.06 17.65 -1.08
N ILE A 185 -16.97 18.49 -0.59
CA ILE A 185 -17.38 19.71 -1.27
C ILE A 185 -16.18 20.66 -1.43
N HIS A 186 -15.43 20.90 -0.36
CA HIS A 186 -14.29 21.82 -0.38
C HIS A 186 -13.14 21.31 -1.23
N ILE A 187 -12.82 19.99 -1.19
CA ILE A 187 -11.81 19.37 -2.06
C ILE A 187 -12.15 19.59 -3.54
N ARG A 188 -13.40 19.32 -3.94
CA ARG A 188 -13.85 19.58 -5.31
C ARG A 188 -13.66 21.04 -5.70
N HIS A 189 -14.10 21.95 -4.85
CA HIS A 189 -14.04 23.38 -5.14
C HIS A 189 -12.61 23.84 -5.38
N ILE A 190 -11.69 23.59 -4.44
CA ILE A 190 -10.29 24.00 -4.58
C ILE A 190 -9.61 23.36 -5.80
N TRP A 191 -9.97 22.12 -6.12
CA TRP A 191 -9.39 21.42 -7.27
C TRP A 191 -9.83 22.07 -8.60
N TYR A 192 -11.13 22.36 -8.76
CA TYR A 192 -11.63 23.05 -9.95
C TYR A 192 -11.16 24.48 -10.05
N GLU A 193 -11.10 25.22 -8.94
CA GLU A 193 -10.55 26.59 -8.89
C GLU A 193 -9.07 26.61 -9.29
N ALA A 194 -8.26 25.75 -8.71
CA ALA A 194 -6.84 25.63 -9.04
C ALA A 194 -6.63 25.30 -10.52
N LYS A 195 -7.44 24.37 -11.06
CA LYS A 195 -7.41 24.01 -12.46
C LYS A 195 -7.77 25.17 -13.40
N ALA A 196 -8.78 25.95 -13.04
CA ALA A 196 -9.17 27.14 -13.80
C ALA A 196 -8.05 28.20 -13.80
N LEU A 197 -7.29 28.31 -12.71
CA LEU A 197 -6.17 29.24 -12.55
C LEU A 197 -4.83 28.65 -13.04
N ASN A 198 -4.82 27.41 -13.56
CA ASN A 198 -3.61 26.67 -13.95
C ASN A 198 -2.58 26.59 -12.81
N LYS A 199 -3.06 26.33 -11.59
CA LYS A 199 -2.27 26.16 -10.37
C LYS A 199 -2.38 24.73 -9.85
N VAL A 200 -1.44 24.34 -9.02
CA VAL A 200 -1.49 23.07 -8.27
C VAL A 200 -2.31 23.27 -7.01
N PRO A 201 -3.41 22.53 -6.79
CA PRO A 201 -4.17 22.62 -5.54
C PRO A 201 -3.34 22.04 -4.39
N THR A 202 -3.39 22.70 -3.22
CA THR A 202 -2.61 22.33 -2.04
C THR A 202 -3.49 22.12 -0.81
N ILE A 203 -2.92 21.49 0.23
CA ILE A 203 -3.60 21.38 1.54
C ILE A 203 -3.77 22.77 2.18
N THR A 204 -2.88 23.71 1.88
CA THR A 204 -3.01 25.10 2.30
C THR A 204 -4.28 25.74 1.74
N ASP A 205 -4.58 25.51 0.46
CA ASP A 205 -5.79 26.04 -0.18
C ASP A 205 -7.06 25.45 0.45
N LEU A 206 -7.05 24.13 0.71
CA LEU A 206 -8.14 23.46 1.41
C LEU A 206 -8.36 24.02 2.82
N THR A 207 -7.29 24.14 3.59
CA THR A 207 -7.34 24.68 4.96
C THR A 207 -7.89 26.11 4.97
N ARG A 208 -7.42 26.94 4.04
CA ARG A 208 -7.91 28.33 3.89
C ARG A 208 -9.39 28.35 3.51
N SER A 209 -9.81 27.52 2.56
CA SER A 209 -11.21 27.41 2.15
C SER A 209 -12.12 27.00 3.32
N LEU A 210 -11.73 25.99 4.10
CA LEU A 210 -12.50 25.53 5.27
C LEU A 210 -12.60 26.61 6.36
N LEU A 211 -11.49 27.25 6.71
CA LEU A 211 -11.47 28.29 7.72
C LEU A 211 -12.28 29.53 7.30
N HIS A 212 -12.17 29.93 6.03
CA HIS A 212 -12.91 31.07 5.51
C HIS A 212 -14.41 30.80 5.50
N ASN A 213 -14.84 29.69 4.91
CA ASN A 213 -16.26 29.34 4.81
C ASN A 213 -16.86 28.97 6.18
N GLY A 214 -16.10 28.36 7.07
CA GLY A 214 -16.55 28.10 8.43
C GLY A 214 -16.87 29.39 9.21
N ARG A 215 -16.08 30.43 9.01
CA ARG A 215 -16.34 31.78 9.60
C ARG A 215 -17.48 32.48 8.94
N LEU A 216 -17.75 32.24 7.66
CA LEU A 216 -18.83 32.86 6.89
C LEU A 216 -20.14 32.04 6.94
N GLY A 217 -20.18 30.90 7.64
CA GLY A 217 -21.38 30.07 7.81
C GLY A 217 -21.85 29.37 6.55
N GLY A 218 -20.95 29.08 5.60
CA GLY A 218 -21.29 28.46 4.33
C GLY A 218 -20.96 26.98 4.26
N ALA A 219 -21.94 26.13 3.99
CA ALA A 219 -21.73 24.72 3.63
C ALA A 219 -21.11 24.56 2.23
N HIS A 220 -21.16 25.58 1.41
CA HIS A 220 -20.56 25.63 0.08
C HIS A 220 -19.44 26.64 0.04
N PRO A 221 -18.30 26.33 -0.59
CA PRO A 221 -17.24 27.30 -0.79
C PRO A 221 -17.74 28.44 -1.68
N ARG A 222 -17.73 29.62 -1.10
CA ARG A 222 -18.20 30.86 -1.75
C ARG A 222 -17.09 31.89 -1.85
N LEU A 223 -15.87 31.40 -1.95
CA LEU A 223 -14.71 32.23 -2.21
C LEU A 223 -14.91 32.96 -3.54
N ASN A 224 -14.81 34.28 -3.50
CA ASN A 224 -15.00 35.17 -4.68
C ASN A 224 -16.44 35.25 -5.23
N ASP A 225 -17.47 35.04 -4.40
CA ASP A 225 -18.86 35.38 -4.75
C ASP A 225 -19.21 36.76 -4.22
N PRO A 226 -19.22 37.81 -5.08
CA PRO A 226 -19.47 39.20 -4.65
C PRO A 226 -20.87 39.40 -4.05
N GLU A 227 -21.86 38.64 -4.51
CA GLU A 227 -23.24 38.75 -4.00
C GLU A 227 -23.31 38.19 -2.57
N TRP A 228 -22.58 37.07 -2.32
CA TRP A 228 -22.51 36.52 -0.98
C TRP A 228 -21.71 37.39 -0.02
N GLU A 229 -20.60 37.95 -0.45
CA GLU A 229 -19.80 38.89 0.37
C GLU A 229 -20.63 40.12 0.76
N ALA A 230 -21.35 40.69 -0.19
CA ALA A 230 -22.25 41.80 0.06
C ALA A 230 -23.39 41.45 1.01
N TYR A 231 -24.00 40.26 0.84
CA TYR A 231 -25.03 39.76 1.75
C TYR A 231 -24.48 39.54 3.17
N TYR A 232 -23.34 38.89 3.31
CA TYR A 232 -22.70 38.61 4.61
C TYR A 232 -22.31 39.91 5.33
N ALA A 233 -21.80 40.88 4.59
CA ALA A 233 -21.46 42.21 5.13
C ALA A 233 -22.71 43.01 5.59
N SER A 234 -23.88 42.71 5.05
CA SER A 234 -25.15 43.33 5.45
C SER A 234 -25.75 42.78 6.73
N LEU A 235 -25.27 41.61 7.19
CA LEU A 235 -25.78 40.94 8.38
C LEU A 235 -25.23 41.57 9.67
N THR A 236 -26.03 41.55 10.71
CA THR A 236 -25.59 41.93 12.05
C THR A 236 -24.57 40.94 12.62
N THR A 237 -23.78 41.36 13.60
CA THR A 237 -22.77 40.50 14.25
C THR A 237 -23.38 39.24 14.89
N GLU A 238 -24.63 39.29 15.35
CA GLU A 238 -25.34 38.16 15.92
C GLU A 238 -25.79 37.18 14.81
N GLU A 239 -26.27 37.67 13.69
CA GLU A 239 -26.64 36.86 12.52
C GLU A 239 -25.40 36.21 11.89
N GLN A 240 -24.28 36.89 11.81
CA GLN A 240 -23.00 36.37 11.35
C GLN A 240 -22.53 35.22 12.24
N LYS A 241 -22.67 35.35 13.57
CA LYS A 241 -22.31 34.26 14.51
C LYS A 241 -23.21 33.03 14.36
N THR A 242 -24.51 33.22 14.08
CA THR A 242 -25.43 32.09 13.84
C THR A 242 -25.16 31.33 12.55
N LEU A 243 -24.54 32.00 11.57
CA LEU A 243 -24.17 31.38 10.29
C LEU A 243 -22.83 30.64 10.35
N ASN A 244 -22.00 30.86 11.39
CA ASN A 244 -20.72 30.17 11.52
C ASN A 244 -20.93 28.66 11.70
N ASP A 245 -20.22 27.88 10.89
CA ASP A 245 -20.15 26.42 11.08
C ASP A 245 -18.84 26.06 11.81
N PRO A 246 -18.92 25.76 13.11
CA PRO A 246 -17.74 25.44 13.90
C PRO A 246 -17.05 24.17 13.44
N ARG A 247 -17.74 23.26 12.73
CA ARG A 247 -17.17 22.02 12.23
C ARG A 247 -16.19 22.27 11.07
N LEU A 248 -16.50 23.22 10.18
CA LEU A 248 -15.57 23.63 9.12
C LEU A 248 -14.31 24.26 9.70
N VAL A 249 -14.48 25.12 10.73
CA VAL A 249 -13.34 25.71 11.43
C VAL A 249 -12.50 24.63 12.10
N ASP A 250 -13.14 23.66 12.76
CA ASP A 250 -12.45 22.54 13.42
C ASP A 250 -11.64 21.71 12.41
N LEU A 251 -12.25 21.35 11.26
CA LEU A 251 -11.56 20.66 10.18
C LEU A 251 -10.36 21.47 9.66
N GLY A 252 -10.54 22.78 9.43
CA GLY A 252 -9.46 23.67 8.98
C GLY A 252 -8.32 23.72 10.00
N VAL A 253 -8.61 23.84 11.29
CA VAL A 253 -7.61 23.83 12.37
C VAL A 253 -6.87 22.51 12.44
N LYS A 254 -7.56 21.38 12.29
CA LYS A 254 -6.95 20.04 12.29
C LYS A 254 -6.00 19.81 11.10
N LEU A 255 -6.24 20.48 9.97
CA LEU A 255 -5.36 20.42 8.80
C LEU A 255 -4.18 21.40 8.85
N MET A 256 -4.17 22.37 9.76
CA MET A 256 -3.08 23.36 9.88
C MET A 256 -1.66 22.76 9.96
N PRO A 257 -1.41 21.62 10.62
CA PRO A 257 -0.07 21.03 10.65
C PRO A 257 0.50 20.71 9.26
N TYR A 258 -0.35 20.47 8.27
CA TYR A 258 0.00 20.11 6.88
C TYR A 258 -0.05 21.30 5.91
N ALA A 259 -0.56 22.45 6.36
CA ALA A 259 -0.72 23.66 5.58
C ALA A 259 0.43 24.66 5.83
N GLN A 260 0.42 25.78 5.12
CA GLN A 260 1.41 26.85 5.25
C GLN A 260 1.58 27.30 6.71
N GLY A 261 2.81 27.28 7.20
CA GLY A 261 3.16 27.55 8.60
C GLY A 261 3.07 26.33 9.52
N GLY A 262 2.60 25.21 9.05
CA GLY A 262 2.54 23.94 9.79
C GLY A 262 3.85 23.15 9.75
N ALA A 263 4.01 22.22 10.68
CA ALA A 263 5.24 21.42 10.86
C ALA A 263 5.52 20.46 9.69
N TYR A 264 4.49 20.09 8.92
CA TYR A 264 4.59 19.08 7.84
C TYR A 264 4.36 19.67 6.45
N VAL A 265 4.34 20.98 6.32
CA VAL A 265 4.05 21.69 5.07
C VAL A 265 4.96 21.26 3.92
N SER A 266 6.23 20.96 4.19
CA SER A 266 7.23 20.58 3.20
C SER A 266 6.85 19.32 2.40
N PHE A 267 6.06 18.41 2.99
CA PHE A 267 5.60 17.20 2.34
C PHE A 267 4.37 17.40 1.45
N PHE A 268 3.62 18.50 1.59
CA PHE A 268 2.29 18.64 0.99
C PHE A 268 2.09 19.95 0.21
N GLU A 269 3.08 20.84 0.22
CA GLU A 269 3.03 22.12 -0.51
C GLU A 269 3.77 21.99 -1.84
N GLY A 270 3.05 22.17 -2.94
CA GLY A 270 3.61 22.09 -4.29
C GLY A 270 3.16 20.89 -5.09
N GLU A 271 3.89 20.58 -6.16
CA GLU A 271 3.66 19.42 -7.02
C GLU A 271 4.39 18.20 -6.46
N ALA A 272 3.72 17.06 -6.46
CA ALA A 272 4.34 15.80 -6.06
C ALA A 272 5.55 15.50 -6.97
N ASN A 273 6.68 15.19 -6.36
CA ASN A 273 7.95 15.01 -7.06
C ASN A 273 8.57 13.63 -6.87
N ILE A 274 7.80 12.68 -6.32
CA ILE A 274 8.21 11.29 -6.21
C ILE A 274 7.81 10.58 -7.48
N ASP A 275 8.82 10.04 -8.16
CA ASP A 275 8.67 9.26 -9.37
C ASP A 275 8.62 7.76 -9.01
N PHE A 276 7.75 7.02 -9.69
CA PHE A 276 7.56 5.59 -9.49
C PHE A 276 7.88 4.77 -10.75
N ASP A 277 8.67 5.29 -11.68
CA ASP A 277 8.93 4.65 -12.96
C ASP A 277 9.88 3.44 -12.88
N ASN A 278 10.66 3.30 -11.80
CA ASN A 278 11.57 2.17 -11.64
C ASN A 278 10.81 0.85 -11.38
N HIS A 279 11.42 -0.26 -11.80
CA HIS A 279 10.88 -1.60 -11.55
C HIS A 279 11.00 -2.04 -10.09
N PHE A 280 11.95 -1.51 -9.35
CA PHE A 280 12.15 -1.76 -7.92
C PHE A 280 12.27 -0.45 -7.16
N ILE A 281 11.31 -0.19 -6.29
CA ILE A 281 11.22 1.04 -5.51
C ILE A 281 11.14 0.67 -4.04
N VAL A 282 12.03 1.25 -3.25
CA VAL A 282 12.04 1.11 -1.79
C VAL A 282 11.76 2.45 -1.16
N LEU A 283 10.72 2.50 -0.32
CA LEU A 283 10.25 3.66 0.41
C LEU A 283 10.62 3.46 1.88
N GLU A 284 11.64 4.18 2.35
CA GLU A 284 12.16 4.07 3.70
C GLU A 284 11.52 5.12 4.61
N LEU A 285 10.89 4.67 5.68
CA LEU A 285 10.13 5.50 6.63
C LEU A 285 10.78 5.64 8.01
N GLU A 286 12.01 5.19 8.21
CA GLU A 286 12.66 5.18 9.53
C GLU A 286 12.71 6.58 10.15
N GLN A 287 12.98 7.61 9.36
CA GLN A 287 13.03 9.00 9.85
C GLN A 287 11.68 9.55 10.31
N LEU A 288 10.57 8.96 9.83
CA LEU A 288 9.22 9.31 10.26
C LEU A 288 8.76 8.53 11.51
N ASN A 289 9.57 7.61 12.03
CA ASN A 289 9.19 6.74 13.14
C ASN A 289 8.85 7.49 14.44
N THR A 290 9.44 8.66 14.65
CA THR A 290 9.12 9.55 15.78
C THR A 290 7.84 10.37 15.60
N LYS A 291 7.35 10.50 14.35
CA LYS A 291 6.19 11.31 13.94
C LYS A 291 5.03 10.41 13.52
N LYS A 292 4.50 9.62 14.44
CA LYS A 292 3.54 8.53 14.14
C LYS A 292 2.29 8.96 13.36
N SER A 293 1.74 10.14 13.62
CA SER A 293 0.58 10.68 12.88
C SER A 293 0.94 10.99 11.43
N LEU A 294 2.10 11.60 11.18
CA LEU A 294 2.60 11.84 9.82
C LEU A 294 2.92 10.53 9.12
N GLN A 295 3.55 9.57 9.81
CA GLN A 295 3.87 8.25 9.25
C GLN A 295 2.62 7.54 8.73
N ALA A 296 1.51 7.57 9.47
CA ALA A 296 0.23 6.97 9.05
C ALA A 296 -0.34 7.64 7.78
N VAL A 297 -0.31 8.97 7.72
CA VAL A 297 -0.75 9.74 6.53
C VAL A 297 0.13 9.43 5.32
N VAL A 298 1.44 9.44 5.51
CA VAL A 298 2.41 9.15 4.45
C VAL A 298 2.24 7.72 3.93
N LEU A 299 2.09 6.74 4.83
CA LEU A 299 1.83 5.35 4.43
C LEU A 299 0.58 5.24 3.55
N MET A 300 -0.52 5.84 3.99
CA MET A 300 -1.79 5.80 3.25
C MET A 300 -1.66 6.45 1.88
N LEU A 301 -0.91 7.55 1.79
CA LEU A 301 -0.62 8.23 0.53
C LEU A 301 0.26 7.39 -0.39
N LEU A 302 1.30 6.74 0.14
CA LEU A 302 2.15 5.83 -0.63
C LEU A 302 1.35 4.65 -1.18
N MET A 303 0.46 4.07 -0.37
CA MET A 303 -0.46 3.01 -0.83
C MET A 303 -1.36 3.51 -1.97
N TYR A 304 -1.89 4.74 -1.87
CA TYR A 304 -2.64 5.37 -2.96
C TYR A 304 -1.81 5.51 -4.24
N LEU A 305 -0.59 6.05 -4.14
CA LEU A 305 0.29 6.23 -5.29
C LEU A 305 0.67 4.90 -5.95
N ILE A 306 0.96 3.88 -5.14
CA ILE A 306 1.23 2.52 -5.62
C ILE A 306 0.01 1.94 -6.33
N ASP A 307 -1.21 2.09 -5.79
CA ASP A 307 -2.44 1.63 -6.43
C ASP A 307 -2.66 2.29 -7.80
N VAL A 308 -2.45 3.60 -7.90
CA VAL A 308 -2.51 4.33 -9.17
C VAL A 308 -1.50 3.77 -10.19
N GLU A 309 -0.27 3.50 -9.77
CA GLU A 309 0.75 2.91 -10.65
C GLU A 309 0.45 1.45 -11.01
N MET A 310 -0.07 0.67 -10.09
CA MET A 310 -0.48 -0.71 -10.37
C MET A 310 -1.57 -0.79 -11.43
N ARG A 311 -2.47 0.18 -11.49
CA ARG A 311 -3.55 0.23 -12.50
C ARG A 311 -3.05 0.66 -13.89
N ARG A 312 -1.95 1.42 -13.96
CA ARG A 312 -1.39 1.91 -15.24
C ARG A 312 -0.64 0.83 -16.03
N GLY A 313 -0.05 -0.15 -15.38
CA GLY A 313 0.76 -1.17 -16.03
C GLY A 313 -0.06 -2.32 -16.63
N GLU A 314 0.59 -3.18 -17.41
CA GLU A 314 -0.02 -4.37 -17.99
C GLU A 314 -0.52 -5.33 -16.90
N ARG A 315 -1.71 -5.92 -17.10
CA ARG A 315 -2.28 -6.89 -16.14
C ARG A 315 -1.50 -8.19 -16.07
N SER A 316 -0.80 -8.55 -17.13
CA SER A 316 0.03 -9.76 -17.21
C SER A 316 1.34 -9.66 -16.42
N GLN A 317 1.82 -8.43 -16.17
CA GLN A 317 3.05 -8.19 -15.44
C GLN A 317 2.85 -8.44 -13.93
N PRO A 318 3.69 -9.29 -13.30
CA PRO A 318 3.67 -9.47 -11.86
C PRO A 318 3.93 -8.16 -11.12
N LYS A 319 3.10 -7.86 -10.12
CA LYS A 319 3.22 -6.67 -9.30
C LYS A 319 3.20 -7.08 -7.84
N LEU A 320 4.24 -6.74 -7.10
CA LEU A 320 4.41 -7.11 -5.71
C LEU A 320 4.56 -5.87 -4.85
N VAL A 321 3.73 -5.75 -3.84
CA VAL A 321 3.88 -4.75 -2.78
C VAL A 321 4.29 -5.47 -1.51
N ILE A 322 5.38 -5.06 -0.90
CA ILE A 322 5.87 -5.56 0.38
C ILE A 322 5.73 -4.43 1.40
N ILE A 323 5.04 -4.69 2.50
CA ILE A 323 4.97 -3.78 3.63
C ILE A 323 5.63 -4.49 4.81
N ASP A 324 6.87 -4.08 5.12
CA ASP A 324 7.58 -4.59 6.29
C ASP A 324 7.12 -3.85 7.55
N GLU A 325 7.13 -4.50 8.69
CA GLU A 325 6.58 -3.99 9.97
C GLU A 325 5.11 -3.49 9.88
N ALA A 326 4.32 -4.12 9.00
CA ALA A 326 2.93 -3.73 8.71
C ALA A 326 2.04 -3.65 9.96
N TRP A 327 2.31 -4.50 10.97
CA TRP A 327 1.52 -4.54 12.20
C TRP A 327 1.61 -3.23 13.01
N ASP A 328 2.78 -2.57 13.05
CA ASP A 328 2.95 -1.27 13.74
C ASP A 328 2.16 -0.15 13.04
N LEU A 329 1.96 -0.31 11.74
CA LEU A 329 1.23 0.61 10.88
C LEU A 329 -0.29 0.38 10.92
N MET A 330 -0.74 -0.87 11.13
CA MET A 330 -2.17 -1.25 11.12
C MET A 330 -2.91 -0.97 12.44
N VAL A 331 -2.20 -0.89 13.56
CA VAL A 331 -2.82 -0.75 14.89
C VAL A 331 -3.53 0.60 15.08
N ARG A 332 -3.35 1.55 14.18
CA ARG A 332 -3.83 2.94 14.35
C ARG A 332 -4.63 3.43 13.15
N GLY A 333 -5.95 3.59 13.35
CA GLY A 333 -6.81 4.41 12.51
C GLY A 333 -7.32 3.78 11.20
N HIS A 334 -7.61 4.62 10.22
CA HIS A 334 -8.26 4.24 8.94
C HIS A 334 -7.37 3.41 8.01
N SER A 335 -6.08 3.27 8.29
CA SER A 335 -5.12 2.53 7.47
C SER A 335 -5.45 1.03 7.35
N SER A 336 -6.17 0.44 8.32
CA SER A 336 -6.60 -0.96 8.25
C SER A 336 -7.54 -1.25 7.07
N LYS A 337 -8.40 -0.30 6.68
CA LYS A 337 -9.33 -0.44 5.56
C LYS A 337 -8.67 -0.41 4.18
N PHE A 338 -7.44 0.09 4.08
CA PHE A 338 -6.69 0.15 2.82
C PHE A 338 -5.86 -1.12 2.57
N ILE A 339 -5.63 -1.91 3.60
CA ILE A 339 -4.80 -3.12 3.52
C ILE A 339 -5.68 -4.38 3.31
N GLU A 340 -6.97 -4.30 3.64
CA GLU A 340 -7.97 -5.33 3.32
C GLU A 340 -8.36 -5.29 1.82
#